data_430a1aa83a90cd58c7f670fd3447cf33
#
_entry.id   430a1aa83a90cd58c7f670fd3447cf33
#
_cell.length_a   1.000
_cell.length_b   1.000
_cell.length_c   1.000
_cell.angle_alpha   90.00
_cell.angle_beta   90.00
_cell.angle_gamma   90.00
#
_symmetry.space_group_name_H-M   'P 1'
#
loop_
_entity.id
_entity.type
_entity.pdbx_description
1 polymer ?
#
loop_
_entity_poly.entity_id
_entity_poly.type
_entity_poly.pdbx_seq_one_letter_code
_entity_poly.pdbx_strand_id
1 'polypeptide(L)'
;GEDESDAANNNHTLIIYFDKTKGNKALMKAIQKKGCAVLYEYKNLNGIAIKTPDDWDIEKAVAYFSKVKGVTFVNKDGVNRLH
;
A
#
# COMPACT_ATOMS: atom_id res chain seq x y z
N GLY A 1 18.63 -17.39 5.04
CA GLY A 1 19.35 -16.28 5.04
C GLY A 1 18.71 -15.09 4.42
N GLU A 2 19.52 -14.33 3.81
CA GLU A 2 19.03 -13.09 3.26
C GLU A 2 18.04 -13.30 2.17
N ASP A 3 18.16 -14.39 1.45
CA ASP A 3 17.23 -14.61 0.36
C ASP A 3 15.82 -14.74 0.86
N GLU A 4 15.67 -15.40 1.99
CA GLU A 4 14.34 -15.52 2.55
C GLU A 4 13.85 -14.18 3.02
N SER A 5 14.76 -13.38 3.53
CA SER A 5 14.37 -12.07 3.96
C SER A 5 13.85 -11.24 2.81
N ASP A 6 14.49 -11.36 1.67
CA ASP A 6 14.05 -10.62 0.50
C ASP A 6 12.66 -11.04 0.08
N ALA A 7 12.40 -12.32 0.11
CA ALA A 7 11.08 -12.79 -0.25
C ALA A 7 10.04 -12.27 0.72
N ALA A 8 10.39 -12.26 2.00
CA ALA A 8 9.46 -11.76 2.99
C ALA A 8 9.21 -10.27 2.81
N ASN A 9 10.22 -9.55 2.36
CA ASN A 9 10.07 -8.11 2.20
C ASN A 9 9.06 -7.74 1.13
N ASN A 10 8.79 -8.63 0.21
CA ASN A 10 7.81 -8.35 -0.81
C ASN A 10 6.42 -8.19 -0.22
N ASN A 11 6.23 -8.66 1.00
CA ASN A 11 4.93 -8.55 1.63
C ASN A 11 4.66 -7.16 2.18
N HIS A 12 5.58 -6.24 2.01
CA HIS A 12 5.38 -4.89 2.49
C HIS A 12 4.85 -3.95 1.41
N THR A 13 4.37 -4.51 0.32
CA THR A 13 3.80 -3.70 -0.77
C THR A 13 2.28 -3.79 -0.73
N LEU A 14 1.64 -2.63 -0.81
CA LEU A 14 0.18 -2.54 -0.81
C LEU A 14 -0.27 -1.79 -2.03
N ILE A 15 -1.45 -2.16 -2.54
CA ILE A 15 -2.11 -1.36 -3.55
C ILE A 15 -3.38 -0.83 -2.91
N ILE A 16 -3.51 0.49 -2.87
CA ILE A 16 -4.60 1.15 -2.19
C ILE A 16 -5.47 1.83 -3.22
N TYR A 17 -6.75 1.46 -3.24
CA TYR A 17 -7.70 2.04 -4.18
C TYR A 17 -8.51 3.11 -3.47
N PHE A 18 -8.86 4.16 -4.20
CA PHE A 18 -9.59 5.27 -3.61
C PHE A 18 -10.72 5.72 -4.53
N ASP A 19 -11.71 6.40 -3.95
CA ASP A 19 -12.84 6.92 -4.69
C ASP A 19 -12.39 8.15 -5.47
N LYS A 20 -12.59 8.09 -6.77
CA LYS A 20 -12.17 9.19 -7.65
C LYS A 20 -12.80 10.51 -7.25
N THR A 21 -14.06 10.48 -6.85
CA THR A 21 -14.75 11.71 -6.52
C THR A 21 -14.25 12.34 -5.22
N LYS A 22 -13.75 11.51 -4.30
CA LYS A 22 -13.20 12.02 -3.06
C LYS A 22 -11.73 12.37 -3.17
N GLY A 23 -11.08 11.82 -4.17
CA GLY A 23 -9.68 12.09 -4.41
C GLY A 23 -8.77 11.32 -3.48
N ASN A 24 -7.49 11.62 -3.57
CA ASN A 24 -6.49 10.88 -2.81
C ASN A 24 -5.69 11.75 -1.85
N LYS A 25 -6.16 12.95 -1.56
CA LYS A 25 -5.38 13.88 -0.75
C LYS A 25 -5.12 13.33 0.66
N ALA A 26 -6.15 12.83 1.31
CA ALA A 26 -6.00 12.26 2.64
C ALA A 26 -5.10 11.03 2.61
N LEU A 27 -5.23 10.23 1.55
CA LEU A 27 -4.41 9.05 1.38
C LEU A 27 -2.94 9.42 1.23
N MET A 28 -2.64 10.41 0.41
CA MET A 28 -1.25 10.82 0.20
C MET A 28 -0.63 11.34 1.50
N LYS A 29 -1.40 12.08 2.29
CA LYS A 29 -0.92 12.53 3.58
C LYS A 29 -0.62 11.36 4.51
N ALA A 30 -1.49 10.36 4.51
CA ALA A 30 -1.30 9.19 5.35
C ALA A 30 -0.05 8.42 4.94
N ILE A 31 0.17 8.29 3.64
CA ILE A 31 1.34 7.60 3.12
C ILE A 31 2.61 8.30 3.60
N GLN A 32 2.64 9.62 3.50
CA GLN A 32 3.81 10.39 3.93
C GLN A 32 3.99 10.32 5.43
N LYS A 33 2.91 10.40 6.16
CA LYS A 33 2.97 10.40 7.61
C LYS A 33 3.57 9.11 8.14
N LYS A 34 3.29 8.01 7.47
CA LYS A 34 3.79 6.71 7.90
C LYS A 34 5.13 6.34 7.28
N GLY A 35 5.69 7.23 6.47
CA GLY A 35 7.00 6.96 5.89
C GLY A 35 6.99 5.90 4.81
N CYS A 36 5.86 5.73 4.14
CA CYS A 36 5.76 4.78 3.05
C CYS A 36 6.25 5.41 1.76
N ALA A 37 6.73 4.58 0.85
CA ALA A 37 7.19 5.05 -0.45
C ALA A 37 6.15 4.75 -1.51
N VAL A 38 5.88 5.71 -2.38
CA VAL A 38 4.96 5.49 -3.49
C VAL A 38 5.75 4.82 -4.61
N LEU A 39 5.32 3.65 -5.02
CA LEU A 39 5.99 2.90 -6.07
C LEU A 39 5.38 3.20 -7.44
N TYR A 40 4.07 3.35 -7.49
CA TYR A 40 3.42 3.54 -8.77
C TYR A 40 1.98 4.04 -8.54
N GLU A 41 1.50 4.87 -9.45
CA GLU A 41 0.13 5.34 -9.41
C GLU A 41 -0.62 4.80 -10.62
N TYR A 42 -1.67 4.03 -10.36
CA TYR A 42 -2.49 3.44 -11.41
C TYR A 42 -3.63 4.39 -11.71
N LYS A 43 -3.45 5.24 -12.67
CA LYS A 43 -4.41 6.30 -12.91
C LYS A 43 -5.78 5.79 -13.35
N ASN A 44 -5.78 4.77 -14.19
CA ASN A 44 -7.05 4.24 -14.66
C ASN A 44 -7.82 3.47 -13.61
N LEU A 45 -7.09 2.96 -12.62
CA LEU A 45 -7.73 2.16 -11.59
C LEU A 45 -7.95 2.94 -10.31
N ASN A 46 -7.48 4.18 -10.26
CA ASN A 46 -7.54 5.00 -9.05
C ASN A 46 -6.89 4.28 -7.89
N GLY A 47 -5.71 3.75 -8.14
CA GLY A 47 -4.96 3.01 -7.13
C GLY A 47 -3.55 3.48 -7.03
N ILE A 48 -2.94 3.25 -5.89
CA ILE A 48 -1.56 3.64 -5.63
C ILE A 48 -0.85 2.46 -4.99
N ALA A 49 0.27 2.06 -5.59
CA ALA A 49 1.10 1.01 -5.01
C ALA A 49 2.13 1.66 -4.12
N ILE A 50 2.22 1.21 -2.89
CA ILE A 50 3.18 1.76 -1.94
C ILE A 50 3.97 0.65 -1.28
N LYS A 51 5.13 1.01 -0.76
CA LYS A 51 5.93 0.11 0.04
C LYS A 51 5.93 0.63 1.46
N THR A 52 5.56 -0.23 2.41
CA THR A 52 5.52 0.15 3.82
C THR A 52 6.87 -0.14 4.46
N PRO A 53 7.17 0.52 5.60
CA PRO A 53 8.40 0.24 6.32
C PRO A 53 8.47 -1.22 6.78
N ASP A 54 9.66 -1.75 6.83
CA ASP A 54 9.85 -3.16 7.19
C ASP A 54 9.43 -3.47 8.61
N ASP A 55 9.46 -2.49 9.49
CA ASP A 55 9.09 -2.71 10.87
C ASP A 55 7.62 -2.49 11.13
N TRP A 56 6.83 -2.26 10.11
CA TRP A 56 5.39 -2.07 10.25
C TRP A 56 4.69 -3.32 9.74
N ASP A 57 3.95 -3.98 10.62
CA ASP A 57 3.22 -5.18 10.26
C ASP A 57 2.25 -4.89 9.11
N ILE A 58 2.32 -5.71 8.06
CA ILE A 58 1.53 -5.45 6.87
C ILE A 58 0.04 -5.49 7.16
N GLU A 59 -0.40 -6.36 8.07
CA GLU A 59 -1.81 -6.43 8.40
C GLU A 59 -2.29 -5.15 9.09
N LYS A 60 -1.42 -4.58 9.91
CA LYS A 60 -1.76 -3.32 10.56
C LYS A 60 -1.78 -2.18 9.56
N ALA A 61 -0.90 -2.25 8.58
CA ALA A 61 -0.87 -1.24 7.53
C ALA A 61 -2.17 -1.30 6.72
N VAL A 62 -2.62 -2.49 6.38
CA VAL A 62 -3.88 -2.65 5.66
C VAL A 62 -5.02 -2.04 6.47
N ALA A 63 -5.08 -2.35 7.75
CA ALA A 63 -6.14 -1.82 8.60
C ALA A 63 -6.08 -0.29 8.68
N TYR A 64 -4.87 0.25 8.80
CA TYR A 64 -4.70 1.68 8.91
C TYR A 64 -5.20 2.39 7.64
N PHE A 65 -4.73 1.95 6.48
CA PHE A 65 -5.10 2.61 5.24
C PHE A 65 -6.57 2.39 4.88
N SER A 66 -7.14 1.27 5.29
CA SER A 66 -8.55 1.02 5.03
C SER A 66 -9.45 2.05 5.70
N LYS A 67 -8.96 2.71 6.73
CA LYS A 67 -9.73 3.70 7.45
C LYS A 67 -9.51 5.12 6.96
N VAL A 68 -8.60 5.30 6.03
CA VAL A 68 -8.31 6.63 5.51
C VAL A 68 -9.48 7.10 4.65
N LYS A 69 -9.85 8.37 4.81
CA LYS A 69 -10.96 8.93 4.07
C LYS A 69 -10.72 8.81 2.57
N GLY A 70 -11.70 8.33 1.85
CA GLY A 70 -11.62 8.19 0.41
C GLY A 70 -11.10 6.85 -0.06
N VAL A 71 -10.51 6.06 0.82
CA VAL A 71 -10.01 4.74 0.44
C VAL A 71 -11.17 3.77 0.33
N THR A 72 -11.21 3.02 -0.78
CA THR A 72 -12.28 2.05 -0.99
C THR A 72 -11.81 0.63 -0.73
N PHE A 73 -10.54 0.34 -0.96
CA PHE A 73 -10.05 -1.02 -0.81
C PHE A 73 -8.53 -1.01 -0.71
N VAL A 74 -7.99 -1.89 0.11
CA VAL A 74 -6.54 -2.07 0.23
C VAL A 74 -6.22 -3.52 -0.04
N ASN A 75 -5.30 -3.75 -0.95
CA ASN A 75 -4.91 -5.10 -1.34
C ASN A 75 -3.43 -5.30 -1.08
N LYS A 76 -3.07 -6.45 -0.53
CA LYS A 76 -1.66 -6.77 -0.35
C LYS A 76 -1.10 -7.20 -1.70
N ASP A 77 -0.02 -6.56 -2.09
CA ASP A 77 0.59 -6.86 -3.36
C ASP A 77 1.79 -7.76 -3.15
N GLY A 78 2.35 -8.22 -4.22
CA GLY A 78 3.54 -9.04 -4.16
C GLY A 78 3.26 -10.48 -3.98
N VAL A 79 2.03 -10.81 -3.80
CA VAL A 79 1.72 -12.15 -3.61
C VAL A 79 1.48 -12.80 -4.85
N ASN A 80 1.01 -12.13 -5.70
CA ASN A 80 0.64 -12.71 -6.83
C ASN A 80 1.60 -12.90 -7.76
N ARG A 81 2.34 -12.74 -7.53
CA ARG A 81 3.16 -12.98 -8.48
C ARG A 81 3.47 -14.15 -8.76
N LEU A 82 3.24 -14.51 -8.62
CA LEU A 82 3.51 -15.40 -9.01
C LEU A 82 3.36 -16.06 -9.73
N HIS A 83 3.34 -15.91 -10.07
CA HIS A 83 3.23 -16.40 -10.79
C HIS A 83 3.16 -16.56 -11.20
#